data_b7bf3c422b6aeb1a604a63de64ec6f00
#
_entry.id   b7bf3c422b6aeb1a604a63de64ec6f00
#
_cell.length_a   1.000
_cell.length_b   1.000
_cell.length_c   1.000
_cell.angle_alpha   90.00
_cell.angle_beta   90.00
_cell.angle_gamma   90.00
#
_symmetry.space_group_name_H-M   'P 1'
#
loop_
_entity.id
_entity.type
_entity.pdbx_description
1 polymer ?
#
loop_
_entity_poly.entity_id
_entity_poly.type
_entity_poly.pdbx_seq_one_letter_code
_entity_poly.pdbx_strand_id
1 'polypeptide(L)'
;MKANRINDILTECNHYQNVSMEIWKRITLTHIDREFSTKVRAICNEGKEAIKENYRIVCEQLQFVREHTELEPAYRKDIIEYYDMLLNVYGSMHTSFQMYCELADKAQNLPVKDVIEQMEQIRQRVRNKLNTIKKYVGSLREE
;
A
#
# COMPACT_ATOMS: atom_id res chain seq x y z
N MET A 1 -18.31 0.13 -11.80
CA MET A 1 -18.06 -0.77 -10.62
C MET A 1 -19.24 -0.70 -9.67
N LYS A 2 -19.65 -1.82 -9.10
CA LYS A 2 -20.76 -1.85 -8.15
C LYS A 2 -20.44 -1.07 -6.88
N ALA A 3 -21.46 -0.47 -6.27
CA ALA A 3 -21.32 0.40 -5.09
C ALA A 3 -20.64 -0.31 -3.91
N ASN A 4 -20.96 -1.58 -3.65
CA ASN A 4 -20.32 -2.34 -2.56
C ASN A 4 -18.82 -2.54 -2.78
N ARG A 5 -18.38 -2.73 -4.01
CA ARG A 5 -16.94 -2.87 -4.33
C ARG A 5 -16.23 -1.52 -4.22
N ILE A 6 -16.87 -0.44 -4.63
CA ILE A 6 -16.35 0.93 -4.42
C ILE A 6 -16.14 1.17 -2.93
N ASN A 7 -17.13 0.85 -2.10
CA ASN A 7 -17.01 0.99 -0.64
C ASN A 7 -15.88 0.16 -0.05
N ASP A 8 -15.71 -1.06 -0.54
CA ASP A 8 -14.61 -1.94 -0.09
C ASP A 8 -13.25 -1.32 -0.37
N ILE A 9 -13.05 -0.79 -1.58
CA ILE A 9 -11.79 -0.13 -1.95
C ILE A 9 -11.55 1.11 -1.07
N LEU A 10 -12.56 1.93 -0.85
CA LEU A 10 -12.44 3.12 0.00
C LEU A 10 -12.09 2.75 1.44
N THR A 11 -12.70 1.68 1.95
CA THR A 11 -12.40 1.15 3.29
C THR A 11 -10.96 0.65 3.36
N GLU A 12 -10.49 -0.09 2.36
CA GLU A 12 -9.11 -0.57 2.29
C GLU A 12 -8.12 0.59 2.21
N CYS A 13 -8.39 1.62 1.42
CA CYS A 13 -7.55 2.81 1.35
C CYS A 13 -7.43 3.49 2.71
N ASN A 14 -8.54 3.66 3.41
CA ASN A 14 -8.55 4.26 4.75
C ASN A 14 -7.78 3.41 5.75
N HIS A 15 -7.99 2.09 5.71
CA HIS A 15 -7.28 1.16 6.57
C HIS A 15 -5.76 1.26 6.36
N TYR A 16 -5.30 1.22 5.12
CA TYR A 16 -3.86 1.26 4.83
C TYR A 16 -3.24 2.65 5.01
N GLN A 17 -4.02 3.72 4.93
CA GLN A 17 -3.54 5.04 5.37
C GLN A 17 -3.21 5.02 6.86
N ASN A 18 -4.03 4.37 7.67
CA ASN A 18 -3.76 4.22 9.11
C ASN A 18 -2.55 3.32 9.37
N VAL A 19 -2.44 2.21 8.65
CA VAL A 19 -1.28 1.31 8.74
C VAL A 19 0.00 2.06 8.37
N SER A 20 -0.03 2.81 7.28
CA SER A 20 1.11 3.63 6.83
C SER A 20 1.54 4.64 7.90
N MET A 21 0.58 5.31 8.54
CA MET A 21 0.86 6.25 9.61
C MET A 21 1.53 5.57 10.81
N GLU A 22 1.03 4.41 11.21
CA GLU A 22 1.61 3.65 12.33
C GLU A 22 3.03 3.18 12.02
N ILE A 23 3.28 2.70 10.82
CA ILE A 23 4.62 2.30 10.37
C ILE A 23 5.56 3.50 10.42
N TRP A 24 5.15 4.62 9.87
CA TRP A 24 5.94 5.86 9.88
C TRP A 24 6.28 6.30 11.31
N LYS A 25 5.31 6.29 12.22
CA LYS A 25 5.53 6.64 13.64
C LYS A 25 6.56 5.72 14.29
N ARG A 26 6.44 4.42 14.08
CA ARG A 26 7.38 3.44 14.66
C ARG A 26 8.78 3.65 14.13
N ILE A 27 8.95 3.94 12.85
CA ILE A 27 10.25 4.20 12.24
C ILE A 27 10.85 5.49 12.78
N THR A 28 10.07 6.57 12.89
CA THR A 28 10.55 7.87 13.37
C THR A 28 10.94 7.85 14.85
N LEU A 29 10.35 6.92 15.63
CA LEU A 29 10.71 6.75 17.05
C LEU A 29 11.94 5.84 17.26
N THR A 30 12.46 5.24 16.20
CA THR A 30 13.60 4.35 16.26
C THR A 30 14.89 5.17 16.19
N HIS A 31 15.85 4.91 17.10
CA HIS A 31 17.15 5.58 17.08
C HIS A 31 17.94 5.24 15.82
N ILE A 32 18.57 6.26 15.24
CA ILE A 32 19.44 6.09 14.07
C ILE A 32 20.84 5.72 14.56
N ASP A 33 21.03 4.44 14.82
CA ASP A 33 22.30 3.85 15.24
C ASP A 33 22.67 2.69 14.31
N ARG A 34 23.65 1.87 14.71
CA ARG A 34 24.09 0.73 13.90
C ARG A 34 23.01 -0.31 13.65
N GLU A 35 21.99 -0.36 14.50
CA GLU A 35 20.88 -1.32 14.40
C GLU A 35 19.66 -0.74 13.70
N PHE A 36 19.71 0.52 13.26
CA PHE A 36 18.58 1.21 12.66
C PHE A 36 18.02 0.44 11.45
N SER A 37 18.90 0.01 10.54
CA SER A 37 18.47 -0.75 9.35
C SER A 37 17.77 -2.05 9.74
N THR A 38 18.33 -2.80 10.69
CA THR A 38 17.74 -4.05 11.18
C THR A 38 16.37 -3.83 11.79
N LYS A 39 16.24 -2.79 12.63
CA LYS A 39 14.97 -2.45 13.28
C LYS A 39 13.92 -1.99 12.30
N VAL A 40 14.29 -1.15 11.32
CA VAL A 40 13.36 -0.69 10.28
C VAL A 40 12.90 -1.87 9.42
N ARG A 41 13.80 -2.78 9.05
CA ARG A 41 13.43 -3.98 8.30
C ARG A 41 12.44 -4.85 9.05
N ALA A 42 12.61 -5.00 10.36
CA ALA A 42 11.68 -5.76 11.21
C ALA A 42 10.29 -5.12 11.20
N ILE A 43 10.20 -3.80 11.33
CA ILE A 43 8.93 -3.06 11.28
C ILE A 43 8.27 -3.25 9.90
N CYS A 44 9.03 -3.09 8.83
CA CYS A 44 8.52 -3.23 7.47
C CYS A 44 8.09 -4.66 7.16
N ASN A 45 8.79 -5.67 7.69
CA ASN A 45 8.43 -7.07 7.50
C ASN A 45 7.09 -7.41 8.17
N GLU A 46 6.81 -6.83 9.35
CA GLU A 46 5.49 -6.97 9.98
C GLU A 46 4.40 -6.40 9.07
N GLY A 47 4.64 -5.23 8.49
CA GLY A 47 3.70 -4.63 7.53
C GLY A 47 3.50 -5.47 6.28
N LYS A 48 4.58 -6.03 5.74
CA LYS A 48 4.51 -6.92 4.57
C LYS A 48 3.71 -8.18 4.86
N GLU A 49 3.94 -8.80 6.03
CA GLU A 49 3.18 -9.99 6.44
C GLU A 49 1.69 -9.70 6.58
N ALA A 50 1.34 -8.49 7.06
CA ALA A 50 -0.06 -8.09 7.22
C ALA A 50 -0.83 -8.02 5.90
N ILE A 51 -0.17 -7.73 4.78
CA ILE A 51 -0.81 -7.63 3.47
C ILE A 51 -0.58 -8.85 2.57
N LYS A 52 0.36 -9.71 2.93
CA LYS A 52 0.81 -10.85 2.11
C LYS A 52 -0.34 -11.77 1.70
N GLU A 53 -1.17 -12.16 2.66
CA GLU A 53 -2.29 -13.08 2.42
C GLU A 53 -3.35 -12.43 1.54
N ASN A 54 -3.69 -11.16 1.82
CA ASN A 54 -4.67 -10.43 1.01
C ASN A 54 -4.17 -10.27 -0.43
N TYR A 55 -2.90 -9.95 -0.60
CA TYR A 55 -2.28 -9.85 -1.92
C TYR A 55 -2.38 -11.18 -2.68
N ARG A 56 -2.04 -12.30 -2.01
CA ARG A 56 -2.11 -13.63 -2.61
C ARG A 56 -3.52 -13.96 -3.08
N ILE A 57 -4.51 -13.75 -2.21
CA ILE A 57 -5.92 -14.03 -2.50
C ILE A 57 -6.38 -13.22 -3.72
N VAL A 58 -6.09 -11.93 -3.73
CA VAL A 58 -6.50 -11.05 -4.85
C VAL A 58 -5.83 -11.47 -6.15
N CYS A 59 -4.54 -11.80 -6.13
CA CYS A 59 -3.84 -12.28 -7.33
C CYS A 59 -4.47 -13.57 -7.88
N GLU A 60 -4.80 -14.52 -7.02
CA GLU A 60 -5.43 -15.78 -7.42
C GLU A 60 -6.82 -15.54 -8.02
N GLN A 61 -7.62 -14.70 -7.39
CA GLN A 61 -8.96 -14.38 -7.88
C GLN A 61 -8.92 -13.62 -9.22
N LEU A 62 -7.99 -12.69 -9.36
CA LEU A 62 -7.82 -11.96 -10.60
C LEU A 62 -7.42 -12.88 -11.74
N GLN A 63 -6.48 -13.79 -11.50
CA GLN A 63 -6.07 -14.78 -12.49
C GLN A 63 -7.24 -15.67 -12.91
N PHE A 64 -8.02 -16.16 -11.93
CA PHE A 64 -9.20 -16.97 -12.18
C PHE A 64 -10.18 -16.24 -13.10
N VAL A 65 -10.50 -14.99 -12.80
CA VAL A 65 -11.46 -14.21 -13.60
C VAL A 65 -10.92 -13.94 -15.02
N ARG A 66 -9.64 -13.68 -15.15
CA ARG A 66 -9.01 -13.45 -16.46
C ARG A 66 -9.03 -14.69 -17.33
N GLU A 67 -8.87 -15.87 -16.75
CA GLU A 67 -8.88 -17.16 -17.46
C GLU A 67 -10.29 -17.62 -17.84
N HIS A 68 -11.31 -17.18 -17.11
CA HIS A 68 -12.70 -17.61 -17.32
C HIS A 68 -13.46 -16.61 -18.18
N THR A 69 -13.16 -16.63 -19.49
CA THR A 69 -13.76 -15.73 -20.46
C THR A 69 -15.25 -16.00 -20.73
N GLU A 70 -15.79 -17.13 -20.24
CA GLU A 70 -17.20 -17.49 -20.32
C GLU A 70 -18.06 -16.72 -19.32
N LEU A 71 -17.46 -16.04 -18.33
CA LEU A 71 -18.18 -15.21 -17.40
C LEU A 71 -18.88 -14.05 -18.13
N GLU A 72 -20.01 -13.61 -17.56
CA GLU A 72 -20.77 -12.49 -18.12
C GLU A 72 -19.84 -11.24 -18.23
N PRO A 73 -19.74 -10.62 -19.44
CA PRO A 73 -18.71 -9.59 -19.70
C PRO A 73 -18.73 -8.39 -18.74
N ALA A 74 -19.92 -7.90 -18.37
CA ALA A 74 -20.04 -6.75 -17.45
C ALA A 74 -19.57 -7.13 -16.05
N TYR A 75 -19.91 -8.31 -15.57
CA TYR A 75 -19.44 -8.82 -14.28
C TYR A 75 -17.93 -9.00 -14.27
N ARG A 76 -17.40 -9.60 -15.33
CA ARG A 76 -15.97 -9.86 -15.49
C ARG A 76 -15.17 -8.58 -15.47
N LYS A 77 -15.61 -7.57 -16.21
CA LYS A 77 -14.98 -6.24 -16.26
C LYS A 77 -14.98 -5.57 -14.88
N ASP A 78 -16.11 -5.61 -14.20
CA ASP A 78 -16.27 -5.01 -12.87
C ASP A 78 -15.32 -5.64 -11.85
N ILE A 79 -15.23 -6.97 -11.83
CA ILE A 79 -14.36 -7.71 -10.93
C ILE A 79 -12.88 -7.45 -11.21
N ILE A 80 -12.48 -7.42 -12.49
CA ILE A 80 -11.08 -7.16 -12.86
C ILE A 80 -10.68 -5.76 -12.40
N GLU A 81 -11.52 -4.76 -12.63
CA GLU A 81 -11.27 -3.40 -12.18
C GLU A 81 -11.15 -3.30 -10.66
N TYR A 82 -12.03 -3.99 -9.93
CA TYR A 82 -12.00 -4.07 -8.47
C TYR A 82 -10.68 -4.63 -7.95
N TYR A 83 -10.26 -5.79 -8.46
CA TYR A 83 -9.02 -6.42 -8.01
C TYR A 83 -7.78 -5.62 -8.43
N ASP A 84 -7.78 -5.00 -9.62
CA ASP A 84 -6.68 -4.13 -10.03
C ASP A 84 -6.52 -2.93 -9.09
N MET A 85 -7.62 -2.34 -8.62
CA MET A 85 -7.57 -1.25 -7.64
C MET A 85 -7.03 -1.71 -6.29
N LEU A 86 -7.43 -2.89 -5.81
CA LEU A 86 -6.89 -3.45 -4.58
C LEU A 86 -5.39 -3.72 -4.69
N LEU A 87 -4.93 -4.24 -5.83
CA LEU A 87 -3.49 -4.45 -6.06
C LEU A 87 -2.72 -3.13 -6.08
N ASN A 88 -3.31 -2.05 -6.56
CA ASN A 88 -2.70 -0.72 -6.49
C ASN A 88 -2.53 -0.24 -5.05
N VAL A 89 -3.51 -0.53 -4.19
CA VAL A 89 -3.42 -0.21 -2.75
C VAL A 89 -2.27 -0.99 -2.11
N TYR A 90 -2.24 -2.30 -2.30
CA TYR A 90 -1.19 -3.16 -1.74
C TYR A 90 0.19 -2.81 -2.28
N GLY A 91 0.28 -2.53 -3.59
CA GLY A 91 1.54 -2.12 -4.24
C GLY A 91 2.07 -0.81 -3.69
N SER A 92 1.20 0.14 -3.36
CA SER A 92 1.59 1.41 -2.73
C SER A 92 2.25 1.17 -1.37
N MET A 93 1.69 0.26 -0.58
CA MET A 93 2.26 -0.12 0.72
C MET A 93 3.60 -0.83 0.56
N HIS A 94 3.66 -1.79 -0.35
CA HIS A 94 4.90 -2.54 -0.59
C HIS A 94 6.05 -1.61 -1.03
N THR A 95 5.77 -0.67 -1.93
CA THR A 95 6.75 0.32 -2.39
C THR A 95 7.26 1.16 -1.21
N SER A 96 6.37 1.57 -0.31
CA SER A 96 6.79 2.37 0.86
C SER A 96 7.72 1.58 1.78
N PHE A 97 7.45 0.30 2.02
CA PHE A 97 8.31 -0.55 2.83
C PHE A 97 9.70 -0.67 2.22
N GLN A 98 9.77 -0.86 0.90
CA GLN A 98 11.04 -0.91 0.19
C GLN A 98 11.81 0.41 0.32
N MET A 99 11.14 1.54 0.17
CA MET A 99 11.76 2.86 0.29
C MET A 99 12.29 3.11 1.70
N TYR A 100 11.55 2.72 2.75
CA TYR A 100 12.03 2.83 4.13
C TYR A 100 13.27 1.97 4.36
N CYS A 101 13.30 0.75 3.85
CA CYS A 101 14.46 -0.13 3.98
C CYS A 101 15.69 0.45 3.27
N GLU A 102 15.53 0.96 2.06
CA GLU A 102 16.61 1.59 1.31
C GLU A 102 17.15 2.84 2.03
N LEU A 103 16.27 3.66 2.59
CA LEU A 103 16.65 4.82 3.38
C LEU A 103 17.42 4.39 4.65
N ALA A 104 16.93 3.36 5.33
CA ALA A 104 17.56 2.85 6.55
C ALA A 104 18.98 2.35 6.30
N ASP A 105 19.22 1.71 5.15
CA ASP A 105 20.55 1.17 4.81
C ASP A 105 21.61 2.26 4.66
N LYS A 106 21.22 3.48 4.28
CA LYS A 106 22.16 4.60 4.11
C LYS A 106 22.05 5.67 5.19
N ALA A 107 21.21 5.47 6.20
CA ALA A 107 20.88 6.50 7.20
C ALA A 107 22.10 6.93 8.02
N GLN A 108 23.04 6.02 8.30
CA GLN A 108 24.24 6.35 9.08
C GLN A 108 25.19 7.30 8.32
N ASN A 109 25.09 7.36 7.00
CA ASN A 109 25.90 8.21 6.15
C ASN A 109 25.23 9.54 5.81
N LEU A 110 24.08 9.82 6.41
CA LEU A 110 23.29 11.02 6.18
C LEU A 110 23.10 11.80 7.49
N PRO A 111 22.96 13.12 7.40
CA PRO A 111 22.51 13.90 8.55
C PRO A 111 21.14 13.43 9.02
N VAL A 112 20.94 13.40 10.34
CA VAL A 112 19.67 12.95 10.95
C VAL A 112 18.48 13.72 10.39
N LYS A 113 18.65 15.03 10.20
CA LYS A 113 17.63 15.90 9.62
C LYS A 113 17.19 15.41 8.24
N ASP A 114 18.13 15.00 7.40
CA ASP A 114 17.84 14.52 6.05
C ASP A 114 17.10 13.18 6.09
N VAL A 115 17.46 12.30 7.01
CA VAL A 115 16.77 11.01 7.20
C VAL A 115 15.31 11.26 7.58
N ILE A 116 15.07 12.14 8.56
CA ILE A 116 13.70 12.48 9.00
C ILE A 116 12.90 13.09 7.86
N GLU A 117 13.49 13.99 7.10
CA GLU A 117 12.85 14.63 5.93
C GLU A 117 12.46 13.59 4.87
N GLN A 118 13.36 12.66 4.56
CA GLN A 118 13.07 11.59 3.59
C GLN A 118 12.01 10.61 4.09
N MET A 119 11.97 10.31 5.40
CA MET A 119 10.88 9.53 5.99
C MET A 119 9.53 10.21 5.77
N GLU A 120 9.48 11.53 5.99
CA GLU A 120 8.26 12.31 5.77
C GLU A 120 7.84 12.31 4.30
N GLN A 121 8.79 12.39 3.38
CA GLN A 121 8.50 12.31 1.94
C GLN A 121 7.90 10.95 1.56
N ILE A 122 8.40 9.86 2.14
CA ILE A 122 7.86 8.52 1.91
C ILE A 122 6.41 8.45 2.41
N ARG A 123 6.16 8.96 3.62
CA ARG A 123 4.81 9.00 4.19
C ARG A 123 3.83 9.78 3.30
N GLN A 124 4.23 10.97 2.85
CA GLN A 124 3.42 11.81 1.96
C GLN A 124 3.14 11.12 0.63
N ARG A 125 4.12 10.42 0.09
CA ARG A 125 3.98 9.71 -1.18
C ARG A 125 2.90 8.62 -1.12
N VAL A 126 2.91 7.83 -0.05
CA VAL A 126 1.88 6.81 0.17
C VAL A 126 0.51 7.47 0.33
N ARG A 127 0.42 8.50 1.15
CA ARG A 127 -0.83 9.24 1.39
C ARG A 127 -1.40 9.77 0.08
N ASN A 128 -0.57 10.41 -0.74
CA ASN A 128 -0.99 10.98 -2.02
C ASN A 128 -1.47 9.88 -2.98
N LYS A 129 -0.77 8.75 -3.02
CA LYS A 129 -1.15 7.62 -3.88
C LYS A 129 -2.50 7.04 -3.46
N LEU A 130 -2.72 6.79 -2.18
CA LEU A 130 -3.98 6.27 -1.67
C LEU A 130 -5.12 7.27 -1.85
N ASN A 131 -4.85 8.56 -1.68
CA ASN A 131 -5.85 9.60 -1.93
C ASN A 131 -6.24 9.66 -3.43
N THR A 132 -5.29 9.48 -4.33
CA THR A 132 -5.54 9.42 -5.77
C THR A 132 -6.46 8.24 -6.11
N ILE A 133 -6.20 7.08 -5.52
CA ILE A 133 -7.05 5.89 -5.70
C ILE A 133 -8.47 6.16 -5.18
N LYS A 134 -8.59 6.74 -3.98
CA LYS A 134 -9.88 7.09 -3.37
C LYS A 134 -10.67 8.04 -4.26
N LYS A 135 -10.00 9.06 -4.78
CA LYS A 135 -10.64 10.06 -5.65
C LYS A 135 -11.14 9.44 -6.95
N TYR A 136 -10.31 8.61 -7.58
CA TYR A 136 -10.70 7.89 -8.80
C TYR A 136 -11.90 6.98 -8.55
N VAL A 137 -11.81 6.13 -7.54
CA VAL A 137 -12.87 5.17 -7.21
C VAL A 137 -14.16 5.88 -6.80
N GLY A 138 -14.04 6.99 -6.04
CA GLY A 138 -15.18 7.80 -5.65
C GLY A 138 -15.90 8.41 -6.85
N SER A 139 -15.17 8.78 -7.91
CA SER A 139 -15.77 9.33 -9.13
C SER A 139 -16.65 8.32 -9.88
N LEU A 140 -16.39 7.03 -9.72
CA LEU A 140 -17.17 5.96 -10.36
C LEU A 140 -18.60 5.86 -9.82
N ARG A 141 -18.88 6.43 -8.65
CA ARG A 141 -20.23 6.46 -8.07
C ARG A 141 -21.18 7.39 -8.82
N GLU A 142 -20.61 8.37 -9.51
CA GLU A 142 -21.40 9.39 -10.22
C GLU A 142 -21.81 8.92 -11.62
N GLU A 143 -21.25 7.80 -12.06
CA GLU A 143 -21.59 7.18 -13.34
C GLU A 143 -22.77 6.21 -13.18
#